data_bfebbe1cf8539a187506e8abe1366b7b
#
_entry.id   bfebbe1cf8539a187506e8abe1366b7b
#
_cell.length_a   1.000
_cell.length_b   1.000
_cell.length_c   1.000
_cell.angle_alpha   90.00
_cell.angle_beta   90.00
_cell.angle_gamma   90.00
#
_symmetry.space_group_name_H-M   'P 1'
#
loop_
_entity.id
_entity.type
_entity.pdbx_description
1 polymer ?
#
loop_
_entity_poly.entity_id
_entity_poly.type
_entity_poly.pdbx_seq_one_letter_code
_entity_poly.pdbx_strand_id
1 'polypeptide(L)'
;MALETSSTGLHDALVILGAAGIVIPAFSRLRITPVIGFIVFGILAGPYGLARFIDDFPWLRLVTISDQKAIAPFAELGIILLLFTIGLELSFARLRSMRRLVFGVGSAQLFGAGALIALALLFSGESQNSAIGLGLALALSSTALVAPISGTTGPVGRNAFGMLLFEDLALVPIVFLLGSLGAAGAGLDAFGRTLFIGGVTLAAMLVLGRFLLPPLFAQAARTKSPELFLSVTL
;
A
#
# COMPACT_ATOMS: atom_id res chain seq x y z
N MET A 1 15.83 5.97 -28.22
CA MET A 1 14.85 5.16 -27.47
C MET A 1 15.07 5.20 -25.94
N ALA A 2 16.27 4.94 -25.39
CA ALA A 2 16.49 5.01 -23.92
C ALA A 2 16.48 6.45 -23.35
N LEU A 3 16.81 7.47 -24.12
CA LEU A 3 16.83 8.87 -23.68
C LEU A 3 15.43 9.51 -23.70
N GLU A 4 14.52 9.06 -24.55
CA GLU A 4 13.14 9.57 -24.61
C GLU A 4 12.29 9.02 -23.45
N THR A 5 12.48 7.75 -23.07
CA THR A 5 11.79 7.16 -21.91
C THR A 5 12.22 7.79 -20.59
N SER A 6 13.49 8.24 -20.47
CA SER A 6 13.99 8.94 -19.27
C SER A 6 13.42 10.36 -19.15
N SER A 7 13.19 11.06 -20.26
CA SER A 7 12.61 12.41 -20.26
C SER A 7 11.12 12.41 -19.88
N THR A 8 10.37 11.41 -20.35
CA THR A 8 8.94 11.26 -20.01
C THR A 8 8.75 10.92 -18.53
N GLY A 9 9.55 9.99 -17.99
CA GLY A 9 9.47 9.62 -16.57
C GLY A 9 9.83 10.77 -15.63
N LEU A 10 10.83 11.60 -16.00
CA LEU A 10 11.18 12.79 -15.23
C LEU A 10 10.04 13.84 -15.27
N HIS A 11 9.45 14.05 -16.44
CA HIS A 11 8.31 14.95 -16.59
C HIS A 11 7.13 14.51 -15.70
N ASP A 12 6.74 13.23 -15.77
CA ASP A 12 5.63 12.69 -14.99
C ASP A 12 5.92 12.77 -13.47
N ALA A 13 7.16 12.53 -13.05
CA ALA A 13 7.59 12.73 -11.66
C ALA A 13 7.44 14.19 -11.22
N LEU A 14 7.80 15.15 -12.08
CA LEU A 14 7.64 16.59 -11.80
C LEU A 14 6.16 16.99 -11.72
N VAL A 15 5.30 16.42 -12.56
CA VAL A 15 3.83 16.63 -12.50
C VAL A 15 3.28 16.11 -11.16
N ILE A 16 3.70 14.91 -10.72
CA ILE A 16 3.30 14.34 -9.43
C ILE A 16 3.78 15.21 -8.26
N LEU A 17 5.03 15.65 -8.28
CA LEU A 17 5.59 16.52 -7.24
C LEU A 17 4.90 17.89 -7.21
N GLY A 18 4.63 18.47 -8.37
CA GLY A 18 3.87 19.72 -8.49
C GLY A 18 2.45 19.57 -7.96
N ALA A 19 1.79 18.46 -8.31
CA ALA A 19 0.48 18.12 -7.76
C ALA A 19 0.53 17.98 -6.23
N ALA A 20 1.54 17.34 -5.68
CA ALA A 20 1.71 17.20 -4.24
C ALA A 20 1.82 18.56 -3.55
N GLY A 21 2.58 19.50 -4.14
CA GLY A 21 2.72 20.88 -3.65
C GLY A 21 1.40 21.66 -3.58
N ILE A 22 0.41 21.29 -4.37
CA ILE A 22 -0.93 21.92 -4.41
C ILE A 22 -1.94 21.11 -3.59
N VAL A 23 -2.01 19.80 -3.83
CA VAL A 23 -3.00 18.90 -3.24
C VAL A 23 -2.84 18.82 -1.72
N ILE A 24 -1.61 18.65 -1.22
CA ILE A 24 -1.39 18.50 0.22
C ILE A 24 -1.87 19.74 1.00
N PRO A 25 -1.44 20.98 0.69
CA PRO A 25 -1.91 22.15 1.41
C PRO A 25 -3.41 22.42 1.24
N ALA A 26 -3.95 22.22 0.03
CA ALA A 26 -5.35 22.49 -0.26
C ALA A 26 -6.27 21.55 0.54
N PHE A 27 -6.01 20.25 0.50
CA PHE A 27 -6.83 19.26 1.19
C PHE A 27 -6.63 19.28 2.70
N SER A 28 -5.42 19.60 3.17
CA SER A 28 -5.15 19.82 4.60
C SER A 28 -5.95 21.00 5.16
N ARG A 29 -6.10 22.11 4.41
CA ARG A 29 -6.94 23.25 4.81
C ARG A 29 -8.43 22.88 4.90
N LEU A 30 -8.89 21.99 4.02
CA LEU A 30 -10.25 21.48 4.02
C LEU A 30 -10.48 20.38 5.07
N ARG A 31 -9.43 19.99 5.84
CA ARG A 31 -9.45 18.87 6.78
C ARG A 31 -9.82 17.52 6.11
N ILE A 32 -9.50 17.40 4.83
CA ILE A 32 -9.67 16.19 4.04
C ILE A 32 -8.29 15.55 3.87
N THR A 33 -8.24 14.22 3.93
CA THR A 33 -6.99 13.47 3.75
C THR A 33 -6.41 13.74 2.35
N PRO A 34 -5.13 14.12 2.21
CA PRO A 34 -4.51 14.37 0.91
C PRO A 34 -4.59 13.20 -0.06
N VAL A 35 -4.73 11.96 0.44
CA VAL A 35 -4.93 10.76 -0.39
C VAL A 35 -6.11 10.90 -1.33
N ILE A 36 -7.25 11.43 -0.85
CA ILE A 36 -8.44 11.69 -1.69
C ILE A 36 -8.08 12.70 -2.78
N GLY A 37 -7.33 13.73 -2.45
CA GLY A 37 -6.86 14.72 -3.41
C GLY A 37 -5.99 14.12 -4.51
N PHE A 38 -5.09 13.22 -4.16
CA PHE A 38 -4.27 12.50 -5.14
C PHE A 38 -5.09 11.58 -6.05
N ILE A 39 -6.10 10.90 -5.51
CA ILE A 39 -7.02 10.09 -6.31
C ILE A 39 -7.76 10.98 -7.34
N VAL A 40 -8.33 12.10 -6.89
CA VAL A 40 -9.03 13.05 -7.78
C VAL A 40 -8.06 13.63 -8.81
N PHE A 41 -6.86 14.04 -8.39
CA PHE A 41 -5.85 14.52 -9.33
C PHE A 41 -5.46 13.44 -10.35
N GLY A 42 -5.24 12.20 -9.92
CA GLY A 42 -4.90 11.08 -10.81
C GLY A 42 -5.99 10.75 -11.82
N ILE A 43 -7.27 10.87 -11.45
CA ILE A 43 -8.40 10.72 -12.36
C ILE A 43 -8.41 11.86 -13.40
N LEU A 44 -8.18 13.10 -12.96
CA LEU A 44 -8.20 14.25 -13.82
C LEU A 44 -6.98 14.33 -14.75
N ALA A 45 -5.77 14.21 -14.18
CA ALA A 45 -4.51 14.36 -14.91
C ALA A 45 -4.05 13.08 -15.62
N GLY A 46 -4.68 11.95 -15.33
CA GLY A 46 -4.31 10.65 -15.87
C GLY A 46 -4.76 10.43 -17.33
N PRO A 47 -4.35 9.29 -17.93
CA PRO A 47 -4.57 8.97 -19.33
C PRO A 47 -6.05 8.87 -19.73
N TYR A 48 -6.92 8.59 -18.77
CA TYR A 48 -8.38 8.54 -19.00
C TYR A 48 -9.12 9.85 -18.70
N GLY A 49 -8.41 10.86 -18.16
CA GLY A 49 -8.92 12.19 -17.85
C GLY A 49 -8.55 13.22 -18.91
N LEU A 50 -7.93 14.32 -18.47
CA LEU A 50 -7.54 15.45 -19.33
C LEU A 50 -6.52 15.08 -20.41
N ALA A 51 -5.72 14.03 -20.18
CA ALA A 51 -4.74 13.59 -21.17
C ALA A 51 -5.39 13.13 -22.50
N ARG A 52 -6.67 12.80 -22.50
CA ARG A 52 -7.42 12.47 -23.74
C ARG A 52 -7.59 13.65 -24.69
N PHE A 53 -7.47 14.88 -24.18
CA PHE A 53 -7.67 16.12 -24.94
C PHE A 53 -6.33 16.78 -25.33
N ILE A 54 -5.21 16.06 -25.22
CA ILE A 54 -3.87 16.61 -25.55
C ILE A 54 -3.76 17.02 -27.01
N ASP A 55 -4.43 16.31 -27.93
CA ASP A 55 -4.40 16.62 -29.35
C ASP A 55 -5.14 17.92 -29.67
N ASP A 56 -6.21 18.22 -28.93
CA ASP A 56 -6.95 19.48 -29.05
C ASP A 56 -6.27 20.62 -28.29
N PHE A 57 -5.64 20.33 -27.17
CA PHE A 57 -5.02 21.30 -26.27
C PHE A 57 -3.59 20.88 -25.88
N PRO A 58 -2.58 21.16 -26.72
CA PRO A 58 -1.20 20.68 -26.52
C PRO A 58 -0.55 21.10 -25.18
N TRP A 59 -0.99 22.21 -24.57
CA TRP A 59 -0.50 22.67 -23.28
C TRP A 59 -0.84 21.70 -22.12
N LEU A 60 -1.86 20.86 -22.29
CA LEU A 60 -2.23 19.83 -21.31
C LEU A 60 -1.11 18.84 -21.07
N ARG A 61 -0.20 18.65 -22.02
CA ARG A 61 1.00 17.81 -21.82
C ARG A 61 1.84 18.22 -20.60
N LEU A 62 1.78 19.50 -20.21
CA LEU A 62 2.57 20.00 -19.08
C LEU A 62 2.02 19.58 -17.72
N VAL A 63 0.73 19.23 -17.65
CA VAL A 63 0.02 18.95 -16.38
C VAL A 63 -0.63 17.56 -16.34
N THR A 64 -0.49 16.78 -17.40
CA THR A 64 -1.08 15.44 -17.49
C THR A 64 -0.03 14.36 -17.54
N ILE A 65 -0.42 13.17 -17.10
CA ILE A 65 0.36 11.95 -17.14
C ILE A 65 -0.18 11.10 -18.30
N SER A 66 0.62 10.94 -19.34
CA SER A 66 0.19 10.24 -20.55
C SER A 66 0.62 8.78 -20.58
N ASP A 67 1.71 8.42 -19.92
CA ASP A 67 2.26 7.07 -19.92
C ASP A 67 2.20 6.43 -18.53
N GLN A 68 1.23 5.55 -18.35
CA GLN A 68 1.06 4.78 -17.11
C GLN A 68 2.27 3.86 -16.82
N LYS A 69 2.98 3.39 -17.85
CA LYS A 69 4.15 2.52 -17.65
C LYS A 69 5.35 3.29 -17.12
N ALA A 70 5.49 4.55 -17.48
CA ALA A 70 6.58 5.40 -17.02
C ALA A 70 6.49 5.70 -15.52
N ILE A 71 5.27 5.74 -14.96
CA ILE A 71 5.05 6.00 -13.52
C ILE A 71 4.99 4.74 -12.66
N ALA A 72 4.85 3.55 -13.25
CA ALA A 72 4.75 2.29 -12.50
C ALA A 72 5.90 2.09 -11.49
N PRO A 73 7.19 2.33 -11.82
CA PRO A 73 8.28 2.20 -10.85
C PRO A 73 8.15 3.14 -9.65
N PHE A 74 7.65 4.36 -9.86
CA PHE A 74 7.43 5.32 -8.76
C PHE A 74 6.27 4.87 -7.87
N ALA A 75 5.21 4.30 -8.44
CA ALA A 75 4.10 3.74 -7.69
C ALA A 75 4.54 2.53 -6.86
N GLU A 76 5.34 1.62 -7.44
CA GLU A 76 5.91 0.48 -6.72
C GLU A 76 6.80 0.93 -5.56
N LEU A 77 7.68 1.90 -5.79
CA LEU A 77 8.50 2.49 -4.72
C LEU A 77 7.65 3.11 -3.61
N GLY A 78 6.59 3.84 -3.99
CA GLY A 78 5.63 4.41 -3.04
C GLY A 78 4.95 3.35 -2.18
N ILE A 79 4.53 2.23 -2.76
CA ILE A 79 3.95 1.09 -2.04
C ILE A 79 4.98 0.48 -1.09
N ILE A 80 6.22 0.27 -1.53
CA ILE A 80 7.30 -0.27 -0.68
C ILE A 80 7.55 0.64 0.52
N LEU A 81 7.65 1.95 0.31
CA LEU A 81 7.85 2.93 1.38
C LEU A 81 6.65 3.00 2.33
N LEU A 82 5.42 2.89 1.81
CA LEU A 82 4.21 2.82 2.62
C LEU A 82 4.23 1.58 3.52
N LEU A 83 4.48 0.40 2.94
CA LEU A 83 4.57 -0.85 3.70
C LEU A 83 5.70 -0.82 4.72
N PHE A 84 6.84 -0.21 4.38
CA PHE A 84 7.95 0.00 5.32
C PHE A 84 7.53 0.88 6.50
N THR A 85 6.83 1.99 6.24
CA THR A 85 6.34 2.89 7.30
C THR A 85 5.36 2.19 8.23
N ILE A 86 4.40 1.43 7.67
CA ILE A 86 3.48 0.59 8.44
C ILE A 86 4.27 -0.43 9.28
N GLY A 87 5.29 -1.07 8.68
CA GLY A 87 6.15 -2.01 9.38
C GLY A 87 6.90 -1.40 10.57
N LEU A 88 7.34 -0.15 10.48
CA LEU A 88 7.98 0.58 11.58
C LEU A 88 7.00 0.89 12.73
N GLU A 89 5.73 1.12 12.43
CA GLU A 89 4.69 1.36 13.45
C GLU A 89 4.29 0.08 14.19
N LEU A 90 4.55 -1.09 13.59
CA LEU A 90 4.27 -2.41 14.15
C LEU A 90 5.25 -2.77 15.29
N SER A 91 4.89 -2.43 16.52
CA SER A 91 5.60 -2.87 17.70
C SER A 91 5.07 -4.23 18.18
N PHE A 92 5.94 -5.23 18.29
CA PHE A 92 5.58 -6.58 18.80
C PHE A 92 4.98 -6.53 20.21
N ALA A 93 5.48 -5.61 21.05
CA ALA A 93 4.97 -5.38 22.40
C ALA A 93 3.52 -4.85 22.36
N ARG A 94 3.23 -3.92 21.45
CA ARG A 94 1.89 -3.35 21.25
C ARG A 94 0.91 -4.40 20.72
N LEU A 95 1.33 -5.19 19.72
CA LEU A 95 0.55 -6.31 19.19
C LEU A 95 0.18 -7.30 20.28
N ARG A 96 1.15 -7.71 21.12
CA ARG A 96 0.92 -8.63 22.23
C ARG A 96 -0.02 -8.08 23.29
N SER A 97 0.08 -6.80 23.61
CA SER A 97 -0.80 -6.13 24.59
C SER A 97 -2.24 -6.01 24.09
N MET A 98 -2.44 -5.88 22.77
CA MET A 98 -3.75 -5.71 22.13
C MET A 98 -4.26 -7.00 21.45
N ARG A 99 -3.62 -8.14 21.66
CA ARG A 99 -3.89 -9.40 20.92
C ARG A 99 -5.37 -9.80 20.83
N ARG A 100 -6.12 -9.64 21.93
CA ARG A 100 -7.57 -9.98 21.96
C ARG A 100 -8.37 -9.08 21.03
N LEU A 101 -7.99 -7.83 20.94
CA LEU A 101 -8.62 -6.83 20.11
C LEU A 101 -8.27 -7.04 18.64
N VAL A 102 -6.97 -7.20 18.35
CA VAL A 102 -6.44 -7.42 17.01
C VAL A 102 -7.00 -8.72 16.43
N PHE A 103 -6.78 -9.85 17.09
CA PHE A 103 -7.18 -11.16 16.58
C PHE A 103 -8.68 -11.50 16.83
N GLY A 104 -9.33 -10.85 17.78
CA GLY A 104 -10.77 -11.02 18.02
C GLY A 104 -11.61 -10.09 17.15
N VAL A 105 -11.55 -8.80 17.44
CA VAL A 105 -12.40 -7.81 16.75
C VAL A 105 -11.94 -7.61 15.30
N GLY A 106 -10.62 -7.53 15.05
CA GLY A 106 -10.09 -7.36 13.71
C GLY A 106 -10.42 -8.54 12.79
N SER A 107 -10.21 -9.78 13.25
CA SER A 107 -10.60 -10.96 12.46
C SER A 107 -12.10 -11.05 12.22
N ALA A 108 -12.90 -10.79 13.24
CA ALA A 108 -14.37 -10.81 13.12
C ALA A 108 -14.86 -9.76 12.11
N GLN A 109 -14.28 -8.57 12.11
CA GLN A 109 -14.60 -7.51 11.16
C GLN A 109 -14.20 -7.93 9.73
N LEU A 110 -12.93 -8.31 9.52
CA LEU A 110 -12.43 -8.63 8.18
C LEU A 110 -13.16 -9.82 7.55
N PHE A 111 -13.25 -10.95 8.28
CA PHE A 111 -13.91 -12.13 7.75
C PHE A 111 -15.44 -12.00 7.73
N GLY A 112 -16.02 -11.30 8.70
CA GLY A 112 -17.46 -11.03 8.74
C GLY A 112 -17.90 -10.12 7.59
N ALA A 113 -17.24 -8.98 7.42
CA ALA A 113 -17.52 -8.07 6.30
C ALA A 113 -17.20 -8.74 4.95
N GLY A 114 -16.07 -9.43 4.84
CA GLY A 114 -15.69 -10.15 3.64
C GLY A 114 -16.69 -11.23 3.25
N ALA A 115 -17.19 -12.01 4.21
CA ALA A 115 -18.22 -13.03 3.96
C ALA A 115 -19.54 -12.40 3.53
N LEU A 116 -19.98 -11.32 4.16
CA LEU A 116 -21.22 -10.63 3.79
C LEU A 116 -21.15 -10.07 2.37
N ILE A 117 -20.03 -9.42 2.02
CA ILE A 117 -19.80 -8.90 0.67
C ILE A 117 -19.72 -10.05 -0.35
N ALA A 118 -18.99 -11.12 -0.03
CA ALA A 118 -18.90 -12.30 -0.90
C ALA A 118 -20.25 -12.94 -1.15
N LEU A 119 -21.09 -13.08 -0.11
CA LEU A 119 -22.45 -13.59 -0.25
C LEU A 119 -23.30 -12.70 -1.17
N ALA A 120 -23.23 -11.37 -0.99
CA ALA A 120 -23.94 -10.43 -1.85
C ALA A 120 -23.51 -10.56 -3.31
N LEU A 121 -22.22 -10.73 -3.59
CA LEU A 121 -21.68 -10.92 -4.93
C LEU A 121 -22.11 -12.27 -5.54
N LEU A 122 -22.15 -13.35 -4.74
CA LEU A 122 -22.67 -14.66 -5.20
C LEU A 122 -24.14 -14.56 -5.59
N PHE A 123 -24.98 -13.84 -4.82
CA PHE A 123 -26.38 -13.59 -5.18
C PHE A 123 -26.52 -12.72 -6.44
N SER A 124 -25.53 -11.89 -6.75
CA SER A 124 -25.47 -11.10 -7.99
C SER A 124 -24.99 -11.90 -9.20
N GLY A 125 -24.67 -13.19 -9.03
CA GLY A 125 -24.23 -14.07 -10.13
C GLY A 125 -22.72 -14.11 -10.37
N GLU A 126 -21.91 -13.52 -9.51
CA GLU A 126 -20.46 -13.62 -9.58
C GLU A 126 -19.95 -15.03 -9.30
N SER A 127 -18.82 -15.39 -9.90
CA SER A 127 -18.18 -16.68 -9.62
C SER A 127 -17.71 -16.78 -8.18
N GLN A 128 -17.61 -17.98 -7.63
CA GLN A 128 -17.19 -18.19 -6.24
C GLN A 128 -15.80 -17.59 -5.96
N ASN A 129 -14.84 -17.76 -6.88
CA ASN A 129 -13.50 -17.19 -6.72
C ASN A 129 -13.51 -15.66 -6.76
N SER A 130 -14.26 -15.06 -7.68
CA SER A 130 -14.44 -13.60 -7.76
C SER A 130 -15.11 -13.06 -6.51
N ALA A 131 -16.18 -13.71 -6.05
CA ALA A 131 -16.92 -13.28 -4.86
C ALA A 131 -16.07 -13.32 -3.59
N ILE A 132 -15.30 -14.38 -3.36
CA ILE A 132 -14.38 -14.49 -2.23
C ILE A 132 -13.26 -13.44 -2.35
N GLY A 133 -12.66 -13.31 -3.54
CA GLY A 133 -11.58 -12.37 -3.78
C GLY A 133 -12.01 -10.92 -3.55
N LEU A 134 -13.09 -10.51 -4.19
CA LEU A 134 -13.65 -9.16 -4.03
C LEU A 134 -14.18 -8.93 -2.62
N GLY A 135 -14.79 -9.94 -1.99
CA GLY A 135 -15.27 -9.86 -0.62
C GLY A 135 -14.15 -9.53 0.36
N LEU A 136 -13.03 -10.24 0.28
CA LEU A 136 -11.87 -9.96 1.12
C LEU A 136 -11.21 -8.61 0.78
N ALA A 137 -11.07 -8.29 -0.51
CA ALA A 137 -10.44 -7.04 -0.93
C ALA A 137 -11.26 -5.81 -0.50
N LEU A 138 -12.59 -5.86 -0.61
CA LEU A 138 -13.48 -4.76 -0.23
C LEU A 138 -13.72 -4.67 1.29
N ALA A 139 -13.42 -5.73 2.04
CA ALA A 139 -13.49 -5.72 3.50
C ALA A 139 -12.30 -5.03 4.15
N LEU A 140 -11.18 -4.84 3.43
CA LEU A 140 -10.02 -4.12 3.92
C LEU A 140 -10.33 -2.62 4.04
N SER A 141 -9.97 -2.05 5.18
CA SER A 141 -10.12 -0.61 5.46
C SER A 141 -8.84 0.14 5.14
N SER A 142 -8.94 1.46 4.95
CA SER A 142 -7.76 2.29 4.72
C SER A 142 -7.21 2.84 6.03
N THR A 143 -6.04 2.37 6.45
CA THR A 143 -5.31 2.89 7.62
C THR A 143 -5.06 4.39 7.50
N ALA A 144 -4.70 4.87 6.30
CA ALA A 144 -4.45 6.28 6.03
C ALA A 144 -5.69 7.17 6.18
N LEU A 145 -6.89 6.63 5.97
CA LEU A 145 -8.15 7.36 6.13
C LEU A 145 -8.73 7.22 7.53
N VAL A 146 -8.74 6.00 8.08
CA VAL A 146 -9.43 5.69 9.34
C VAL A 146 -8.65 6.19 10.56
N ALA A 147 -7.32 6.02 10.59
CA ALA A 147 -6.52 6.40 11.76
C ALA A 147 -6.61 7.90 12.13
N PRO A 148 -6.56 8.87 11.20
CA PRO A 148 -6.77 10.28 11.52
C PRO A 148 -8.18 10.62 12.03
N ILE A 149 -9.20 9.88 11.56
CA ILE A 149 -10.60 10.13 11.93
C ILE A 149 -10.94 9.53 13.30
N SER A 150 -10.55 8.28 13.53
CA SER A 150 -10.86 7.56 14.76
C SER A 150 -9.93 7.92 15.93
N GLY A 151 -8.75 8.43 15.63
CA GLY A 151 -7.66 8.53 16.59
C GLY A 151 -7.08 7.16 16.94
N THR A 152 -6.11 7.13 17.84
CA THR A 152 -5.47 5.91 18.34
C THR A 152 -5.71 5.68 19.83
N THR A 153 -6.45 6.58 20.49
CA THR A 153 -6.73 6.59 21.93
C THR A 153 -8.23 6.48 22.20
N GLY A 154 -8.60 6.13 23.43
CA GLY A 154 -9.99 5.91 23.80
C GLY A 154 -10.54 4.57 23.28
N PRO A 155 -11.80 4.22 23.61
CA PRO A 155 -12.40 2.92 23.24
C PRO A 155 -12.52 2.76 21.72
N VAL A 156 -13.05 3.78 21.04
CA VAL A 156 -13.26 3.75 19.58
C VAL A 156 -11.92 3.68 18.84
N GLY A 157 -10.98 4.58 19.16
CA GLY A 157 -9.69 4.61 18.51
C GLY A 157 -8.87 3.33 18.72
N ARG A 158 -8.92 2.74 19.91
CA ARG A 158 -8.24 1.46 20.19
C ARG A 158 -8.85 0.31 19.39
N ASN A 159 -10.17 0.26 19.25
CA ASN A 159 -10.85 -0.77 18.45
C ASN A 159 -10.52 -0.59 16.97
N ALA A 160 -10.65 0.61 16.43
CA ALA A 160 -10.28 0.93 15.06
C ALA A 160 -8.82 0.57 14.76
N PHE A 161 -7.89 0.97 15.64
CA PHE A 161 -6.49 0.63 15.50
C PHE A 161 -6.23 -0.89 15.54
N GLY A 162 -6.93 -1.62 16.41
CA GLY A 162 -6.84 -3.08 16.48
C GLY A 162 -7.32 -3.77 15.20
N MET A 163 -8.42 -3.28 14.59
CA MET A 163 -8.94 -3.76 13.31
C MET A 163 -7.91 -3.51 12.19
N LEU A 164 -7.46 -2.27 12.04
CA LEU A 164 -6.47 -1.88 11.02
C LEU A 164 -5.19 -2.70 11.14
N LEU A 165 -4.70 -2.90 12.36
CA LEU A 165 -3.51 -3.70 12.61
C LEU A 165 -3.68 -5.17 12.19
N PHE A 166 -4.88 -5.74 12.39
CA PHE A 166 -5.18 -7.09 11.90
C PHE A 166 -5.25 -7.13 10.38
N GLU A 167 -5.88 -6.14 9.75
CA GLU A 167 -5.99 -6.03 8.29
C GLU A 167 -4.61 -5.93 7.64
N ASP A 168 -3.70 -5.11 8.19
CA ASP A 168 -2.32 -4.97 7.72
C ASP A 168 -1.55 -6.30 7.84
N LEU A 169 -1.74 -7.05 8.93
CA LEU A 169 -1.16 -8.40 9.08
C LEU A 169 -1.76 -9.42 8.11
N ALA A 170 -3.07 -9.32 7.86
CA ALA A 170 -3.80 -10.22 6.97
C ALA A 170 -3.58 -9.88 5.49
N LEU A 171 -3.14 -8.67 5.17
CA LEU A 171 -2.93 -8.21 3.79
C LEU A 171 -2.02 -9.17 3.01
N VAL A 172 -0.89 -9.58 3.61
CA VAL A 172 0.07 -10.47 2.96
C VAL A 172 -0.55 -11.83 2.63
N PRO A 173 -1.13 -12.58 3.58
CA PRO A 173 -1.84 -13.83 3.26
C PRO A 173 -2.98 -13.65 2.25
N ILE A 174 -3.73 -12.53 2.33
CA ILE A 174 -4.83 -12.25 1.41
C ILE A 174 -4.32 -12.05 -0.01
N VAL A 175 -3.27 -11.26 -0.21
CA VAL A 175 -2.68 -11.04 -1.54
C VAL A 175 -2.21 -12.36 -2.14
N PHE A 176 -1.58 -13.25 -1.36
CA PHE A 176 -1.20 -14.58 -1.83
C PHE A 176 -2.40 -15.46 -2.16
N LEU A 177 -3.46 -15.41 -1.35
CA LEU A 177 -4.71 -16.12 -1.63
C LEU A 177 -5.33 -15.62 -2.94
N LEU A 178 -5.44 -14.31 -3.13
CA LEU A 178 -5.99 -13.71 -4.35
C LEU A 178 -5.17 -14.09 -5.59
N GLY A 179 -3.84 -14.07 -5.48
CA GLY A 179 -2.95 -14.54 -6.55
C GLY A 179 -3.21 -16.01 -6.92
N SER A 180 -3.46 -16.86 -5.94
CA SER A 180 -3.77 -18.29 -6.19
C SER A 180 -5.17 -18.51 -6.77
N LEU A 181 -6.15 -17.70 -6.42
CA LEU A 181 -7.51 -17.76 -6.96
C LEU A 181 -7.58 -17.26 -8.41
N GLY A 182 -6.75 -16.28 -8.77
CA GLY A 182 -6.70 -15.72 -10.13
C GLY A 182 -5.92 -16.56 -11.14
N ALA A 183 -4.98 -17.41 -10.69
CA ALA A 183 -4.25 -18.31 -11.56
C ALA A 183 -5.11 -19.53 -11.89
N ALA A 184 -5.56 -19.64 -13.12
CA ALA A 184 -6.36 -20.77 -13.58
C ALA A 184 -5.67 -22.13 -13.27
N GLY A 185 -6.18 -22.86 -12.28
CA GLY A 185 -5.68 -24.19 -11.90
C GLY A 185 -4.64 -24.20 -10.76
N ALA A 186 -4.32 -23.10 -10.13
CA ALA A 186 -3.46 -23.09 -8.94
C ALA A 186 -4.26 -23.60 -7.73
N GLY A 187 -4.13 -24.89 -7.40
CA GLY A 187 -4.77 -25.51 -6.25
C GLY A 187 -4.17 -25.08 -4.92
N LEU A 188 -4.71 -25.64 -3.81
CA LEU A 188 -4.20 -25.43 -2.45
C LEU A 188 -2.70 -25.65 -2.29
N ASP A 189 -2.11 -26.53 -3.11
CA ASP A 189 -0.67 -26.79 -3.14
C ASP A 189 0.15 -25.57 -3.57
N ALA A 190 -0.33 -24.82 -4.58
CA ALA A 190 0.33 -23.59 -5.04
C ALA A 190 0.24 -22.51 -3.97
N PHE A 191 -0.91 -22.39 -3.29
CA PHE A 191 -1.08 -21.49 -2.15
C PHE A 191 -0.11 -21.84 -1.01
N GLY A 192 -0.06 -23.12 -0.60
CA GLY A 192 0.85 -23.60 0.43
C GLY A 192 2.32 -23.33 0.11
N ARG A 193 2.72 -23.61 -1.15
CA ARG A 193 4.09 -23.33 -1.63
C ARG A 193 4.42 -21.84 -1.58
N THR A 194 3.50 -20.99 -2.00
CA THR A 194 3.70 -19.53 -2.01
C THR A 194 3.80 -18.98 -0.59
N LEU A 195 2.96 -19.43 0.34
CA LEU A 195 3.06 -19.09 1.75
C LEU A 195 4.38 -19.55 2.38
N PHE A 196 4.81 -20.78 2.03
CA PHE A 196 6.09 -21.32 2.53
C PHE A 196 7.28 -20.49 2.03
N ILE A 197 7.34 -20.21 0.72
CA ILE A 197 8.42 -19.38 0.14
C ILE A 197 8.38 -17.97 0.72
N GLY A 198 7.20 -17.33 0.80
CA GLY A 198 7.04 -16.00 1.40
C GLY A 198 7.46 -15.99 2.87
N GLY A 199 7.05 -16.99 3.64
CA GLY A 199 7.42 -17.13 5.06
C GLY A 199 8.93 -17.34 5.24
N VAL A 200 9.57 -18.18 4.42
CA VAL A 200 11.03 -18.39 4.43
C VAL A 200 11.76 -17.10 4.06
N THR A 201 11.30 -16.41 3.02
CA THR A 201 11.88 -15.13 2.60
C THR A 201 11.79 -14.08 3.71
N LEU A 202 10.61 -13.95 4.34
CA LEU A 202 10.41 -13.03 5.46
C LEU A 202 11.31 -13.39 6.65
N ALA A 203 11.37 -14.66 7.02
CA ALA A 203 12.25 -15.13 8.10
C ALA A 203 13.73 -14.85 7.80
N ALA A 204 14.17 -15.10 6.56
CA ALA A 204 15.51 -14.79 6.11
C ALA A 204 15.81 -13.30 6.19
N MET A 205 14.90 -12.45 5.73
CA MET A 205 15.06 -10.99 5.81
C MET A 205 15.13 -10.49 7.27
N LEU A 206 14.29 -11.02 8.17
CA LEU A 206 14.31 -10.65 9.58
C LEU A 206 15.61 -11.08 10.28
N VAL A 207 16.08 -12.29 9.98
CA VAL A 207 17.34 -12.81 10.53
C VAL A 207 18.53 -12.00 9.98
N LEU A 208 18.61 -11.83 8.66
CA LEU A 208 19.67 -11.03 8.04
C LEU A 208 19.65 -9.59 8.54
N GLY A 209 18.49 -8.95 8.58
CA GLY A 209 18.34 -7.59 9.08
C GLY A 209 18.80 -7.46 10.52
N ARG A 210 18.41 -8.38 11.40
CA ARG A 210 18.81 -8.37 12.80
C ARG A 210 20.32 -8.52 13.02
N PHE A 211 21.00 -9.29 12.17
CA PHE A 211 22.44 -9.57 12.34
C PHE A 211 23.33 -8.67 11.47
N LEU A 212 22.88 -8.26 10.28
CA LEU A 212 23.66 -7.41 9.38
C LEU A 212 23.51 -5.91 9.67
N LEU A 213 22.27 -5.44 9.90
CA LEU A 213 22.04 -4.00 10.04
C LEU A 213 22.78 -3.36 11.22
N PRO A 214 22.79 -3.92 12.45
CA PRO A 214 23.48 -3.27 13.56
C PRO A 214 24.98 -3.05 13.33
N PRO A 215 25.77 -4.03 12.83
CA PRO A 215 27.18 -3.80 12.57
C PRO A 215 27.40 -2.82 11.40
N LEU A 216 26.56 -2.85 10.35
CA LEU A 216 26.64 -1.92 9.24
C LEU A 216 26.40 -0.48 9.68
N PHE A 217 25.34 -0.23 10.45
CA PHE A 217 25.07 1.10 11.01
C PHE A 217 26.15 1.56 11.99
N ALA A 218 26.67 0.64 12.82
CA ALA A 218 27.75 0.97 13.73
C ALA A 218 29.03 1.36 12.97
N GLN A 219 29.32 0.69 11.85
CA GLN A 219 30.45 1.02 11.00
C GLN A 219 30.26 2.34 10.26
N ALA A 220 29.07 2.57 9.69
CA ALA A 220 28.71 3.84 9.04
C ALA A 220 28.80 5.03 10.02
N ALA A 221 28.31 4.86 11.24
CA ALA A 221 28.38 5.89 12.27
C ALA A 221 29.82 6.21 12.72
N ARG A 222 30.73 5.23 12.70
CA ARG A 222 32.15 5.44 13.05
C ARG A 222 32.91 6.26 12.02
N THR A 223 32.50 6.21 10.75
CA THR A 223 33.22 6.88 9.64
C THR A 223 32.96 8.38 9.60
N LYS A 224 32.02 8.93 10.40
CA LYS A 224 31.70 10.37 10.50
C LYS A 224 31.41 11.07 9.15
N SER A 225 31.12 10.32 8.09
CA SER A 225 30.74 10.86 6.79
C SER A 225 29.21 10.84 6.64
N PRO A 226 28.57 12.01 6.51
CA PRO A 226 27.14 12.11 6.28
C PRO A 226 26.69 11.37 5.02
N GLU A 227 27.53 11.38 3.98
CA GLU A 227 27.21 10.74 2.70
C GLU A 227 27.17 9.21 2.82
N LEU A 228 28.11 8.61 3.58
CA LEU A 228 28.12 7.17 3.83
C LEU A 228 26.96 6.74 4.72
N PHE A 229 26.59 7.55 5.69
CA PHE A 229 25.42 7.28 6.53
C PHE A 229 24.13 7.31 5.70
N LEU A 230 23.99 8.30 4.82
CA LEU A 230 22.85 8.43 3.92
C LEU A 230 22.75 7.23 2.96
N SER A 231 23.88 6.81 2.37
CA SER A 231 23.90 5.68 1.41
C SER A 231 23.65 4.31 2.06
N VAL A 232 23.88 4.15 3.35
CA VAL A 232 23.54 2.91 4.09
C VAL A 232 22.08 2.92 4.59
N THR A 233 21.45 4.09 4.67
CA THR A 233 20.05 4.25 5.12
C THR A 233 19.06 4.28 3.95
N LEU A 234 19.52 4.48 2.72
CA LEU A 234 18.73 4.36 1.48
C LEU A 234 18.77 2.93 0.95
#